data_e83818ed840b30ed87740f339919d9f9
#
_entry.id   e83818ed840b30ed87740f339919d9f9
#
_cell.length_a   1.000
_cell.length_b   1.000
_cell.length_c   1.000
_cell.angle_alpha   90.00
_cell.angle_beta   90.00
_cell.angle_gamma   90.00
#
_symmetry.space_group_name_H-M   'P 1'
#
loop_
_entity.id
_entity.type
_entity.pdbx_description
1 polymer ?
#
loop_
_entity_poly.entity_id
_entity_poly.type
_entity_poly.pdbx_seq_one_letter_code
_entity_poly.pdbx_strand_id
1 'polypeptide(L)'
;MTKIRFDNVYYKYHYDDFAVFDGLSFTLDEAVNSVWCDVQCGKGTLCRLLTGELKAGKGQIYFDELPLDGITAAERGILYLTKTPTLFEHKSVLYNVAYPLAVRKVSWREREKAASEALEKLGIAELSKVKTCKLSTDERRLVALARGLTVPRNVVLLDDFFVHGGKANTAFDSFDQNAVFDLWKDATKVVLTADKRLLTGKSVVLDGGKCVYYGDAAGAVECAESCLITADVTN
;
A
#
# COMPACT_ATOMS: atom_id res chain seq x y z
N MET A 1 2.85 -16.46 -2.89
CA MET A 1 2.75 -15.07 -3.42
C MET A 1 1.48 -14.97 -4.22
N THR A 2 0.75 -13.89 -4.11
CA THR A 2 -0.53 -13.67 -4.80
C THR A 2 -0.29 -12.84 -6.05
N LYS A 3 -0.68 -13.37 -7.21
CA LYS A 3 -0.70 -12.63 -8.47
C LYS A 3 -1.92 -11.72 -8.50
N ILE A 4 -1.72 -10.45 -8.90
CA ILE A 4 -2.79 -9.44 -9.00
C ILE A 4 -2.97 -9.11 -10.48
N ARG A 5 -4.16 -9.37 -11.04
CA ARG A 5 -4.46 -9.09 -12.45
C ARG A 5 -5.66 -8.15 -12.57
N PHE A 6 -5.45 -7.07 -13.27
CA PHE A 6 -6.49 -6.17 -13.75
C PHE A 6 -6.86 -6.57 -15.17
N ASP A 7 -8.13 -6.73 -15.45
CA ASP A 7 -8.65 -7.19 -16.75
C ASP A 7 -9.76 -6.25 -17.21
N ASN A 8 -9.41 -5.37 -18.14
CA ASN A 8 -10.29 -4.40 -18.77
C ASN A 8 -11.11 -3.57 -17.77
N VAL A 9 -10.47 -3.12 -16.69
CA VAL A 9 -11.13 -2.43 -15.58
C VAL A 9 -11.54 -1.02 -15.99
N TYR A 10 -12.82 -0.73 -15.81
CA TYR A 10 -13.42 0.59 -15.98
C TYR A 10 -13.90 1.10 -14.62
N TYR A 11 -13.58 2.35 -14.31
CA TYR A 11 -14.09 3.02 -13.13
C TYR A 11 -14.30 4.52 -13.36
N LYS A 12 -15.46 5.03 -12.96
CA LYS A 12 -15.83 6.44 -12.99
C LYS A 12 -16.54 6.80 -11.68
N TYR A 13 -16.16 7.91 -11.06
CA TYR A 13 -16.92 8.45 -9.93
C TYR A 13 -18.26 9.04 -10.40
N HIS A 14 -19.24 9.00 -9.52
CA HIS A 14 -20.62 9.39 -9.89
C HIS A 14 -20.76 10.86 -10.36
N TYR A 15 -19.93 11.74 -9.81
CA TYR A 15 -19.97 13.17 -10.10
C TYR A 15 -18.93 13.63 -11.12
N ASP A 16 -18.08 12.76 -11.63
CA ASP A 16 -17.05 13.11 -12.59
C ASP A 16 -17.58 12.97 -14.03
N ASP A 17 -17.10 13.81 -14.94
CA ASP A 17 -17.41 13.68 -16.37
C ASP A 17 -16.59 12.59 -17.05
N PHE A 18 -15.38 12.32 -16.55
CA PHE A 18 -14.41 11.39 -17.13
C PHE A 18 -14.20 10.15 -16.26
N ALA A 19 -13.90 9.03 -16.92
CA ALA A 19 -13.49 7.81 -16.24
C ALA A 19 -12.07 7.98 -15.68
N VAL A 20 -11.86 7.49 -14.44
CA VAL A 20 -10.51 7.37 -13.85
C VAL A 20 -9.73 6.27 -14.55
N PHE A 21 -10.41 5.15 -14.85
CA PHE A 21 -9.87 4.04 -15.62
C PHE A 21 -10.81 3.67 -16.75
N ASP A 22 -10.26 3.48 -17.95
CA ASP A 22 -11.00 3.06 -19.13
C ASP A 22 -10.26 1.92 -19.83
N GLY A 23 -10.60 0.68 -19.44
CA GLY A 23 -9.98 -0.53 -19.96
C GLY A 23 -8.60 -0.84 -19.35
N LEU A 24 -8.37 -0.46 -18.08
CA LEU A 24 -7.09 -0.70 -17.41
C LEU A 24 -6.79 -2.20 -17.31
N SER A 25 -5.65 -2.62 -17.89
CA SER A 25 -5.23 -4.03 -17.89
C SER A 25 -3.73 -4.15 -17.67
N PHE A 26 -3.34 -4.89 -16.64
CA PHE A 26 -1.95 -5.26 -16.34
C PHE A 26 -1.92 -6.38 -15.28
N THR A 27 -0.72 -6.92 -15.05
CA THR A 27 -0.54 -7.98 -14.06
C THR A 27 0.67 -7.69 -13.16
N LEU A 28 0.51 -7.88 -11.86
CA LEU A 28 1.58 -7.84 -10.86
C LEU A 28 1.79 -9.27 -10.37
N ASP A 29 2.88 -9.91 -10.77
CA ASP A 29 3.14 -11.35 -10.57
C ASP A 29 4.51 -11.64 -9.94
N GLU A 30 5.22 -10.61 -9.50
CA GLU A 30 6.49 -10.74 -8.79
C GLU A 30 6.31 -10.57 -7.27
N ALA A 31 7.35 -10.93 -6.52
CA ALA A 31 7.38 -10.74 -5.06
C ALA A 31 7.27 -9.26 -4.67
N VAL A 32 7.89 -8.40 -5.46
CA VAL A 32 7.85 -6.95 -5.34
C VAL A 32 7.49 -6.36 -6.69
N ASN A 33 6.49 -5.52 -6.70
CA ASN A 33 6.02 -4.80 -7.88
C ASN A 33 5.92 -3.32 -7.54
N SER A 34 6.06 -2.47 -8.55
CA SER A 34 5.85 -1.03 -8.41
C SER A 34 4.78 -0.53 -9.37
N VAL A 35 4.04 0.47 -8.94
CA VAL A 35 3.12 1.23 -9.81
C VAL A 35 3.49 2.69 -9.68
N TRP A 36 4.06 3.22 -10.75
CA TRP A 36 4.28 4.65 -10.85
C TRP A 36 3.03 5.34 -11.38
N CYS A 37 2.75 6.46 -10.78
CA CYS A 37 1.56 7.21 -11.10
C CYS A 37 1.76 8.64 -10.62
N ASP A 38 1.71 9.60 -11.52
CA ASP A 38 1.80 11.01 -11.18
C ASP A 38 0.51 11.51 -10.51
N VAL A 39 0.43 12.78 -10.23
CA VAL A 39 -0.74 13.41 -9.61
C VAL A 39 -1.96 13.21 -10.54
N GLN A 40 -3.08 12.76 -9.94
CA GLN A 40 -4.38 12.55 -10.62
C GLN A 40 -4.51 11.33 -11.56
N CYS A 41 -3.53 10.48 -11.68
CA CYS A 41 -3.62 9.26 -12.53
C CYS A 41 -4.46 8.10 -11.94
N GLY A 42 -5.11 8.31 -10.79
CA GLY A 42 -5.99 7.29 -10.21
C GLY A 42 -5.35 6.37 -9.17
N LYS A 43 -4.12 6.67 -8.65
CA LYS A 43 -3.43 5.85 -7.63
C LYS A 43 -4.33 5.49 -6.45
N GLY A 44 -4.97 6.49 -5.83
CA GLY A 44 -5.90 6.27 -4.71
C GLY A 44 -7.11 5.42 -5.10
N THR A 45 -7.63 5.59 -6.32
CA THR A 45 -8.74 4.78 -6.85
C THR A 45 -8.32 3.33 -7.01
N LEU A 46 -7.10 3.08 -7.52
CA LEU A 46 -6.54 1.74 -7.67
C LEU A 46 -6.42 1.04 -6.30
N CYS A 47 -5.89 1.72 -5.29
CA CYS A 47 -5.84 1.20 -3.93
C CYS A 47 -7.23 0.86 -3.37
N ARG A 48 -8.21 1.74 -3.56
CA ARG A 48 -9.59 1.54 -3.06
C ARG A 48 -10.33 0.42 -3.80
N LEU A 49 -10.05 0.20 -5.09
CA LEU A 49 -10.54 -0.96 -5.83
C LEU A 49 -9.93 -2.26 -5.30
N LEU A 50 -8.63 -2.28 -5.05
CA LEU A 50 -7.94 -3.45 -4.47
C LEU A 50 -8.44 -3.74 -3.06
N THR A 51 -8.54 -2.74 -2.19
CA THR A 51 -9.01 -2.92 -0.81
C THR A 51 -10.50 -3.26 -0.71
N GLY A 52 -11.28 -3.05 -1.78
CA GLY A 52 -12.72 -3.33 -1.81
C GLY A 52 -13.59 -2.20 -1.26
N GLU A 53 -13.03 -1.01 -1.07
CA GLU A 53 -13.81 0.20 -0.76
C GLU A 53 -14.59 0.69 -1.99
N LEU A 54 -14.07 0.42 -3.18
CA LEU A 54 -14.72 0.68 -4.45
C LEU A 54 -14.90 -0.62 -5.23
N LYS A 55 -15.89 -0.62 -6.12
CA LYS A 55 -16.16 -1.71 -7.05
C LYS A 55 -15.97 -1.24 -8.49
N ALA A 56 -15.33 -2.06 -9.33
CA ALA A 56 -15.21 -1.77 -10.74
C ALA A 56 -16.58 -1.65 -11.41
N GLY A 57 -16.74 -0.66 -12.29
CA GLY A 57 -17.97 -0.50 -13.07
C GLY A 57 -18.07 -1.52 -14.21
N LYS A 58 -16.92 -1.88 -14.82
CA LYS A 58 -16.79 -2.96 -15.81
C LYS A 58 -15.40 -3.59 -15.64
N GLY A 59 -15.20 -4.76 -16.25
CA GLY A 59 -13.97 -5.53 -16.13
C GLY A 59 -13.85 -6.20 -14.78
N GLN A 60 -12.70 -6.78 -14.48
CA GLN A 60 -12.52 -7.61 -13.29
C GLN A 60 -11.11 -7.48 -12.73
N ILE A 61 -10.99 -7.59 -11.41
CA ILE A 61 -9.69 -7.70 -10.71
C ILE A 61 -9.62 -9.09 -10.09
N TYR A 62 -8.47 -9.74 -10.23
CA TYR A 62 -8.24 -11.09 -9.73
C TYR A 62 -7.08 -11.14 -8.76
N PHE A 63 -7.19 -12.00 -7.75
CA PHE A 63 -6.08 -12.55 -6.99
C PHE A 63 -5.89 -14.00 -7.40
N ASP A 64 -4.74 -14.28 -8.01
CA ASP A 64 -4.48 -15.52 -8.75
C ASP A 64 -5.58 -15.74 -9.80
N GLU A 65 -6.42 -16.74 -9.67
CA GLU A 65 -7.57 -16.98 -10.56
C GLU A 65 -8.92 -16.60 -9.93
N LEU A 66 -8.90 -16.07 -8.68
CA LEU A 66 -10.13 -15.71 -7.97
C LEU A 66 -10.51 -14.25 -8.23
N PRO A 67 -11.70 -13.99 -8.78
CA PRO A 67 -12.20 -12.62 -8.94
C PRO A 67 -12.44 -11.99 -7.56
N LEU A 68 -12.07 -10.71 -7.41
CA LEU A 68 -12.27 -9.98 -6.14
C LEU A 68 -13.71 -9.52 -5.92
N ASP A 69 -14.56 -9.60 -6.93
CA ASP A 69 -15.98 -9.27 -6.80
C ASP A 69 -16.65 -10.23 -5.81
N GLY A 70 -17.36 -9.66 -4.84
CA GLY A 70 -18.00 -10.43 -3.78
C GLY A 70 -17.11 -10.81 -2.60
N ILE A 71 -15.78 -10.64 -2.70
CA ILE A 71 -14.85 -10.85 -1.59
C ILE A 71 -14.79 -9.57 -0.74
N THR A 72 -15.10 -9.69 0.54
CA THR A 72 -15.06 -8.54 1.45
C THR A 72 -13.64 -8.04 1.68
N ALA A 73 -13.48 -6.76 2.04
CA ALA A 73 -12.17 -6.17 2.33
C ALA A 73 -11.36 -6.96 3.38
N ALA A 74 -12.04 -7.53 4.38
CA ALA A 74 -11.40 -8.34 5.42
C ALA A 74 -10.85 -9.68 4.89
N GLU A 75 -11.53 -10.30 3.92
CA GLU A 75 -11.15 -11.58 3.32
C GLU A 75 -10.06 -11.44 2.27
N ARG A 76 -9.89 -10.27 1.65
CA ARG A 76 -8.82 -10.01 0.67
C ARG A 76 -7.42 -10.14 1.24
N GLY A 77 -7.26 -10.08 2.55
CA GLY A 77 -5.96 -10.23 3.21
C GLY A 77 -4.93 -9.14 2.86
N ILE A 78 -5.41 -7.95 2.49
CA ILE A 78 -4.57 -6.81 2.12
C ILE A 78 -4.16 -6.02 3.37
N LEU A 79 -2.89 -5.64 3.44
CA LEU A 79 -2.40 -4.59 4.31
C LEU A 79 -2.19 -3.33 3.47
N TYR A 80 -2.87 -2.25 3.80
CA TYR A 80 -2.71 -0.96 3.14
C TYR A 80 -1.99 0.02 4.06
N LEU A 81 -0.80 0.43 3.66
CA LEU A 81 0.08 1.35 4.38
C LEU A 81 0.27 2.62 3.55
N THR A 82 -0.02 3.75 4.15
CA THR A 82 0.08 5.07 3.53
C THR A 82 1.16 5.92 4.19
N LYS A 83 1.58 6.99 3.53
CA LYS A 83 2.52 7.99 4.06
C LYS A 83 2.09 8.52 5.43
N THR A 84 0.78 8.69 5.64
CA THR A 84 0.19 9.15 6.90
C THR A 84 -0.81 8.13 7.42
N PRO A 85 -0.35 7.11 8.16
CA PRO A 85 -1.23 6.02 8.59
C PRO A 85 -2.34 6.51 9.53
N THR A 86 -3.55 6.01 9.32
CA THR A 86 -4.67 6.24 10.23
C THR A 86 -4.56 5.33 11.44
N LEU A 87 -4.44 5.92 12.62
CA LEU A 87 -4.37 5.27 13.91
C LEU A 87 -5.51 5.76 14.81
N PHE A 88 -5.86 5.00 15.84
CA PHE A 88 -6.80 5.43 16.89
C PHE A 88 -6.10 6.44 17.81
N GLU A 89 -6.25 7.72 17.55
CA GLU A 89 -5.49 8.84 18.11
C GLU A 89 -5.45 8.87 19.64
N HIS A 90 -6.56 8.54 20.30
CA HIS A 90 -6.67 8.59 21.76
C HIS A 90 -6.33 7.27 22.46
N LYS A 91 -5.95 6.26 21.69
CA LYS A 91 -5.56 4.95 22.21
C LYS A 91 -4.03 4.83 22.25
N SER A 92 -3.55 3.90 23.09
CA SER A 92 -2.12 3.58 23.16
C SER A 92 -1.62 2.90 21.88
N VAL A 93 -0.31 2.92 21.67
CA VAL A 93 0.38 2.16 20.62
C VAL A 93 0.01 0.68 20.73
N LEU A 94 0.14 0.09 21.92
CA LEU A 94 -0.20 -1.31 22.16
C LEU A 94 -1.64 -1.65 21.74
N TYR A 95 -2.61 -0.78 22.08
CA TYR A 95 -3.99 -0.97 21.66
C TYR A 95 -4.13 -0.97 20.13
N ASN A 96 -3.49 0.00 19.45
CA ASN A 96 -3.52 0.10 18.00
C ASN A 96 -2.96 -1.16 17.32
N VAL A 97 -1.84 -1.67 17.83
CA VAL A 97 -1.17 -2.87 17.29
C VAL A 97 -1.99 -4.13 17.56
N ALA A 98 -2.61 -4.24 18.73
CA ALA A 98 -3.45 -5.37 19.12
C ALA A 98 -4.83 -5.42 18.43
N TYR A 99 -5.28 -4.28 17.87
CA TYR A 99 -6.65 -4.12 17.36
C TYR A 99 -7.05 -5.12 16.26
N PRO A 100 -6.22 -5.46 15.25
CA PRO A 100 -6.61 -6.42 14.22
C PRO A 100 -6.96 -7.81 14.78
N LEU A 101 -6.30 -8.22 15.86
CA LEU A 101 -6.61 -9.46 16.58
C LEU A 101 -7.89 -9.35 17.42
N ALA A 102 -8.22 -8.13 17.90
CA ALA A 102 -9.49 -7.87 18.59
C ALA A 102 -10.69 -8.10 17.68
N VAL A 103 -10.63 -7.64 16.43
CA VAL A 103 -11.66 -7.85 15.42
C VAL A 103 -11.85 -9.36 15.14
N ARG A 104 -10.79 -10.15 15.28
CA ARG A 104 -10.81 -11.62 15.14
C ARG A 104 -11.20 -12.35 16.42
N LYS A 105 -11.64 -11.64 17.45
CA LYS A 105 -12.09 -12.20 18.74
C LYS A 105 -11.01 -12.98 19.50
N VAL A 106 -9.73 -12.71 19.24
CA VAL A 106 -8.61 -13.29 19.98
C VAL A 106 -8.62 -12.74 21.42
N SER A 107 -8.23 -13.54 22.41
CA SER A 107 -8.21 -13.12 23.81
C SER A 107 -7.26 -11.94 24.07
N TRP A 108 -7.52 -11.12 25.09
CA TRP A 108 -6.66 -9.96 25.39
C TRP A 108 -5.20 -10.36 25.64
N ARG A 109 -4.97 -11.43 26.40
CA ARG A 109 -3.64 -11.91 26.75
C ARG A 109 -2.83 -12.29 25.49
N GLU A 110 -3.44 -12.97 24.54
CA GLU A 110 -2.80 -13.35 23.27
C GLU A 110 -2.54 -12.14 22.38
N ARG A 111 -3.51 -11.20 22.31
CA ARG A 111 -3.36 -9.95 21.54
C ARG A 111 -2.22 -9.08 22.06
N GLU A 112 -2.16 -8.94 23.40
CA GLU A 112 -1.13 -8.14 24.06
C GLU A 112 0.25 -8.75 23.83
N LYS A 113 0.39 -10.08 23.91
CA LYS A 113 1.63 -10.77 23.61
C LYS A 113 2.06 -10.54 22.16
N ALA A 114 1.19 -10.81 21.19
CA ALA A 114 1.50 -10.64 19.77
C ALA A 114 1.83 -9.18 19.41
N ALA A 115 1.13 -8.21 20.03
CA ALA A 115 1.39 -6.79 19.84
C ALA A 115 2.76 -6.39 20.43
N SER A 116 3.11 -6.90 21.61
CA SER A 116 4.42 -6.62 22.23
C SER A 116 5.55 -7.18 21.38
N GLU A 117 5.45 -8.43 20.92
CA GLU A 117 6.42 -9.05 20.01
C GLU A 117 6.60 -8.27 18.71
N ALA A 118 5.51 -7.73 18.14
CA ALA A 118 5.58 -6.89 16.93
C ALA A 118 6.29 -5.55 17.21
N LEU A 119 6.07 -4.94 18.37
CA LEU A 119 6.73 -3.70 18.79
C LEU A 119 8.24 -3.92 19.06
N GLU A 120 8.59 -5.03 19.71
CA GLU A 120 9.99 -5.44 19.95
C GLU A 120 10.73 -5.66 18.62
N LYS A 121 10.09 -6.36 17.67
CA LYS A 121 10.66 -6.63 16.34
C LYS A 121 11.01 -5.35 15.57
N LEU A 122 10.28 -4.26 15.81
CA LEU A 122 10.51 -2.96 15.19
C LEU A 122 11.30 -1.99 16.07
N GLY A 123 11.74 -2.40 17.26
CA GLY A 123 12.55 -1.59 18.16
C GLY A 123 11.82 -0.41 18.77
N ILE A 124 10.49 -0.48 18.93
CA ILE A 124 9.64 0.59 19.49
C ILE A 124 8.79 0.13 20.69
N ALA A 125 9.28 -0.86 21.44
CA ALA A 125 8.57 -1.41 22.60
C ALA A 125 8.32 -0.36 23.69
N GLU A 126 9.22 0.61 23.87
CA GLU A 126 9.12 1.73 24.79
C GLU A 126 7.91 2.64 24.53
N LEU A 127 7.43 2.68 23.28
CA LEU A 127 6.26 3.48 22.90
C LEU A 127 4.92 2.80 23.26
N SER A 128 4.92 1.56 23.72
CA SER A 128 3.72 0.72 23.91
C SER A 128 2.57 1.41 24.65
N LYS A 129 2.90 2.20 25.68
CA LYS A 129 1.92 2.93 26.53
C LYS A 129 1.62 4.35 26.03
N VAL A 130 2.36 4.86 25.06
CA VAL A 130 2.18 6.20 24.52
C VAL A 130 0.90 6.28 23.70
N LYS A 131 0.15 7.37 23.81
CA LYS A 131 -1.00 7.65 22.93
C LYS A 131 -0.51 8.05 21.55
N THR A 132 -1.14 7.52 20.49
CA THR A 132 -0.67 7.72 19.11
C THR A 132 -0.77 9.17 18.63
N CYS A 133 -1.62 10.01 19.24
CA CYS A 133 -1.66 11.45 18.97
C CYS A 133 -0.37 12.20 19.35
N LYS A 134 0.50 11.59 20.19
CA LYS A 134 1.77 12.19 20.63
C LYS A 134 2.96 11.76 19.79
N LEU A 135 2.77 10.86 18.86
CA LEU A 135 3.82 10.30 18.02
C LEU A 135 4.17 11.21 16.86
N SER A 136 5.43 11.22 16.48
CA SER A 136 5.91 11.76 15.21
C SER A 136 5.33 10.97 14.02
N THR A 137 5.44 11.54 12.83
CA THR A 137 4.97 10.87 11.60
C THR A 137 5.66 9.52 11.38
N ASP A 138 6.96 9.44 11.65
CA ASP A 138 7.74 8.22 11.45
C ASP A 138 7.43 7.15 12.49
N GLU A 139 7.27 7.52 13.77
CA GLU A 139 6.79 6.60 14.80
C GLU A 139 5.40 6.06 14.47
N ARG A 140 4.50 6.89 13.90
CA ARG A 140 3.19 6.45 13.43
C ARG A 140 3.29 5.41 12.31
N ARG A 141 4.25 5.55 11.40
CA ARG A 141 4.53 4.56 10.34
C ARG A 141 5.01 3.24 10.95
N LEU A 142 5.95 3.28 11.92
CA LEU A 142 6.41 2.09 12.64
C LEU A 142 5.26 1.38 13.37
N VAL A 143 4.38 2.14 14.03
CA VAL A 143 3.17 1.58 14.66
C VAL A 143 2.23 0.93 13.63
N ALA A 144 2.09 1.52 12.44
CA ALA A 144 1.29 0.92 11.36
C ALA A 144 1.92 -0.37 10.82
N LEU A 145 3.26 -0.43 10.69
CA LEU A 145 3.99 -1.67 10.38
C LEU A 145 3.74 -2.72 11.47
N ALA A 146 3.95 -2.39 12.75
CA ALA A 146 3.71 -3.29 13.88
C ALA A 146 2.27 -3.84 13.85
N ARG A 147 1.28 -2.98 13.63
CA ARG A 147 -0.12 -3.38 13.49
C ARG A 147 -0.35 -4.36 12.34
N GLY A 148 0.35 -4.17 11.22
CA GLY A 148 0.30 -5.07 10.06
C GLY A 148 0.89 -6.45 10.34
N LEU A 149 1.89 -6.56 11.22
CA LEU A 149 2.57 -7.82 11.55
C LEU A 149 1.72 -8.77 12.41
N THR A 150 0.72 -8.27 13.11
CA THR A 150 -0.08 -9.09 14.03
C THR A 150 -1.00 -10.10 13.33
N VAL A 151 -1.23 -9.95 12.03
CA VAL A 151 -2.08 -10.85 11.23
C VAL A 151 -1.43 -11.17 9.89
N PRO A 152 -1.58 -12.42 9.40
CA PRO A 152 -1.10 -12.81 8.08
C PRO A 152 -1.69 -11.92 6.98
N ARG A 153 -0.87 -11.61 5.97
CA ARG A 153 -1.24 -10.79 4.82
C ARG A 153 -0.79 -11.46 3.53
N ASN A 154 -1.66 -11.44 2.52
CA ASN A 154 -1.35 -11.96 1.19
C ASN A 154 -0.73 -10.89 0.30
N VAL A 155 -1.17 -9.64 0.49
CA VAL A 155 -0.74 -8.46 -0.27
C VAL A 155 -0.45 -7.31 0.68
N VAL A 156 0.64 -6.59 0.42
CA VAL A 156 1.02 -5.36 1.14
C VAL A 156 1.08 -4.23 0.12
N LEU A 157 0.17 -3.26 0.23
CA LEU A 157 0.14 -2.04 -0.57
C LEU A 157 0.87 -0.93 0.20
N LEU A 158 1.86 -0.31 -0.42
CA LEU A 158 2.73 0.73 0.14
C LEU A 158 2.54 2.02 -0.66
N ASP A 159 1.56 2.85 -0.26
CA ASP A 159 1.16 4.06 -0.98
C ASP A 159 1.95 5.27 -0.47
N ASP A 160 2.91 5.73 -1.27
CA ASP A 160 3.90 6.76 -0.90
C ASP A 160 4.53 6.53 0.47
N PHE A 161 4.55 5.27 0.93
CA PHE A 161 4.96 4.91 2.28
C PHE A 161 6.41 5.28 2.56
N PHE A 162 7.29 5.20 1.56
CA PHE A 162 8.72 5.51 1.67
C PHE A 162 9.05 6.99 1.36
N VAL A 163 8.06 7.80 1.00
CA VAL A 163 8.30 9.23 0.70
C VAL A 163 8.52 9.99 2.01
N HIS A 164 9.74 10.45 2.23
CA HIS A 164 10.13 11.19 3.43
C HIS A 164 9.75 12.66 3.39
N GLY A 165 9.36 13.19 4.54
CA GLY A 165 8.99 14.61 4.72
C GLY A 165 10.17 15.56 5.02
N GLY A 166 11.40 15.21 4.63
CA GLY A 166 12.51 16.17 4.56
C GLY A 166 13.40 16.35 5.79
N LYS A 167 13.37 15.50 6.82
CA LYS A 167 14.43 15.48 7.86
C LYS A 167 15.06 14.09 7.93
N ALA A 168 16.31 13.98 7.50
CA ALA A 168 17.16 12.82 7.75
C ALA A 168 17.44 12.67 9.26
N ASN A 169 17.67 11.42 9.69
CA ASN A 169 17.93 10.98 11.08
C ASN A 169 16.66 10.75 11.93
N THR A 170 15.71 9.99 11.40
CA THR A 170 14.58 9.49 12.18
C THR A 170 14.74 7.98 12.43
N ALA A 171 14.04 7.45 13.44
CA ALA A 171 13.99 6.00 13.69
C ALA A 171 13.49 5.20 12.46
N PHE A 172 12.79 5.84 11.54
CA PHE A 172 12.27 5.22 10.31
C PHE A 172 13.35 5.10 9.21
N ASP A 173 14.42 5.91 9.24
CA ASP A 173 15.50 5.87 8.23
C ASP A 173 16.29 4.55 8.27
N SER A 174 16.24 3.82 9.40
CA SER A 174 16.81 2.47 9.51
C SER A 174 15.99 1.40 8.78
N PHE A 175 14.77 1.73 8.37
CA PHE A 175 13.88 0.85 7.61
C PHE A 175 13.87 1.27 6.14
N ASP A 176 14.87 0.83 5.39
CA ASP A 176 14.84 0.93 3.94
C ASP A 176 13.74 0.03 3.34
N GLN A 177 13.54 0.12 2.03
CA GLN A 177 12.53 -0.70 1.34
C GLN A 177 12.72 -2.20 1.60
N ASN A 178 13.98 -2.68 1.58
CA ASN A 178 14.28 -4.10 1.72
C ASN A 178 13.94 -4.59 3.13
N ALA A 179 14.29 -3.83 4.16
CA ALA A 179 13.92 -4.15 5.54
C ALA A 179 12.40 -4.25 5.72
N VAL A 180 11.62 -3.35 5.10
CA VAL A 180 10.16 -3.44 5.13
C VAL A 180 9.65 -4.65 4.35
N PHE A 181 10.22 -4.95 3.18
CA PHE A 181 9.81 -6.12 2.38
C PHE A 181 10.09 -7.43 3.09
N ASP A 182 11.16 -7.52 3.86
CA ASP A 182 11.52 -8.69 4.66
C ASP A 182 10.56 -8.99 5.81
N LEU A 183 9.76 -8.00 6.22
CA LEU A 183 8.72 -8.21 7.23
C LEU A 183 7.60 -9.17 6.73
N TRP A 184 7.36 -9.20 5.41
CA TRP A 184 6.32 -10.03 4.76
C TRP A 184 6.88 -10.82 3.57
N LYS A 185 7.82 -11.73 3.82
CA LYS A 185 8.51 -12.50 2.76
C LYS A 185 7.56 -13.23 1.81
N ASP A 186 6.48 -13.79 2.35
CA ASP A 186 5.52 -14.60 1.59
C ASP A 186 4.40 -13.78 0.92
N ALA A 187 4.27 -12.49 1.25
CA ALA A 187 3.26 -11.63 0.65
C ALA A 187 3.78 -10.96 -0.64
N THR A 188 2.87 -10.65 -1.54
CA THR A 188 3.14 -9.78 -2.69
C THR A 188 3.16 -8.32 -2.23
N LYS A 189 4.25 -7.60 -2.50
CA LYS A 189 4.40 -6.17 -2.17
C LYS A 189 4.14 -5.35 -3.42
N VAL A 190 3.37 -4.27 -3.25
CA VAL A 190 3.09 -3.31 -4.31
C VAL A 190 3.42 -1.91 -3.80
N VAL A 191 4.47 -1.33 -4.36
CA VAL A 191 4.89 0.05 -4.09
C VAL A 191 4.17 0.97 -5.07
N LEU A 192 3.29 1.82 -4.55
CA LEU A 192 2.60 2.84 -5.34
C LEU A 192 3.23 4.20 -5.04
N THR A 193 3.77 4.87 -6.05
CA THR A 193 4.51 6.10 -5.82
C THR A 193 4.56 7.01 -7.05
N ALA A 194 4.65 8.33 -6.81
CA ALA A 194 5.03 9.31 -7.82
C ALA A 194 6.56 9.55 -7.87
N ASP A 195 7.31 9.05 -6.88
CA ASP A 195 8.77 9.16 -6.85
C ASP A 195 9.41 7.99 -7.61
N LYS A 196 9.90 8.27 -8.83
CA LYS A 196 10.55 7.28 -9.69
C LYS A 196 11.77 6.60 -9.08
N ARG A 197 12.44 7.22 -8.08
CA ARG A 197 13.57 6.63 -7.37
C ARG A 197 13.19 5.43 -6.48
N LEU A 198 11.91 5.31 -6.18
CA LEU A 198 11.35 4.24 -5.35
C LEU A 198 10.86 3.05 -6.17
N LEU A 199 10.95 3.12 -7.52
CA LEU A 199 10.55 2.01 -8.40
C LEU A 199 11.51 0.82 -8.23
N THR A 200 10.94 -0.36 -8.07
CA THR A 200 11.67 -1.59 -7.82
C THR A 200 10.87 -2.79 -8.33
N GLY A 201 11.58 -3.86 -8.68
CA GLY A 201 10.96 -5.08 -9.21
C GLY A 201 10.24 -4.83 -10.54
N LYS A 202 9.15 -5.56 -10.75
CA LYS A 202 8.31 -5.38 -11.93
C LYS A 202 7.45 -4.13 -11.78
N SER A 203 7.50 -3.27 -12.78
CA SER A 203 6.96 -1.92 -12.68
C SER A 203 5.93 -1.63 -13.76
N VAL A 204 4.89 -0.92 -13.35
CA VAL A 204 3.81 -0.42 -14.19
C VAL A 204 3.85 1.11 -14.16
N VAL A 205 3.72 1.75 -15.31
CA VAL A 205 3.51 3.19 -15.41
C VAL A 205 2.07 3.45 -15.82
N LEU A 206 1.37 4.23 -15.01
CA LEU A 206 0.01 4.67 -15.29
C LEU A 206 0.02 6.14 -15.71
N ASP A 207 -0.60 6.43 -16.85
CA ASP A 207 -0.83 7.78 -17.33
C ASP A 207 -2.24 7.90 -17.93
N GLY A 208 -2.95 9.00 -17.61
CA GLY A 208 -4.33 9.22 -18.06
C GLY A 208 -5.29 8.04 -17.79
N GLY A 209 -5.07 7.31 -16.68
CA GLY A 209 -5.88 6.14 -16.31
C GLY A 209 -5.62 4.87 -17.12
N LYS A 210 -4.54 4.83 -17.89
CA LYS A 210 -4.12 3.67 -18.71
C LYS A 210 -2.74 3.17 -18.28
N CYS A 211 -2.49 1.89 -18.54
CA CYS A 211 -1.16 1.32 -18.41
C CYS A 211 -0.38 1.64 -19.69
N VAL A 212 0.63 2.52 -19.59
CA VAL A 212 1.48 2.94 -20.72
C VAL A 212 2.80 2.19 -20.76
N TYR A 213 3.22 1.60 -19.66
CA TYR A 213 4.41 0.75 -19.59
C TYR A 213 4.19 -0.40 -18.61
N TYR A 214 4.78 -1.53 -18.93
CA TYR A 214 4.82 -2.72 -18.09
C TYR A 214 6.12 -3.49 -18.34
N GLY A 215 7.01 -3.52 -17.35
CA GLY A 215 8.34 -4.13 -17.49
C GLY A 215 9.18 -4.01 -16.22
N ASP A 216 10.48 -3.83 -16.39
CA ASP A 216 11.41 -3.60 -15.29
C ASP A 216 11.38 -2.16 -14.77
N ALA A 217 12.03 -1.93 -13.62
CA ALA A 217 12.07 -0.62 -12.98
C ALA A 217 12.84 0.43 -13.82
N ALA A 218 13.88 0.03 -14.56
CA ALA A 218 14.67 0.95 -15.36
C ALA A 218 13.85 1.54 -16.52
N GLY A 219 13.20 0.69 -17.30
CA GLY A 219 12.32 1.14 -18.38
C GLY A 219 11.10 1.91 -17.87
N ALA A 220 10.60 1.60 -16.66
CA ALA A 220 9.54 2.38 -16.02
C ALA A 220 9.99 3.81 -15.67
N VAL A 221 11.24 3.99 -15.22
CA VAL A 221 11.80 5.33 -14.96
C VAL A 221 11.87 6.16 -16.24
N GLU A 222 12.38 5.57 -17.34
CA GLU A 222 12.47 6.25 -18.64
C GLU A 222 11.07 6.64 -19.16
N CYS A 223 10.12 5.73 -19.08
CA CYS A 223 8.74 6.01 -19.47
C CYS A 223 8.10 7.12 -18.62
N ALA A 224 8.27 7.08 -17.31
CA ALA A 224 7.76 8.11 -16.38
C ALA A 224 8.37 9.49 -16.68
N GLU A 225 9.65 9.57 -17.05
CA GLU A 225 10.28 10.83 -17.49
C GLU A 225 9.64 11.38 -18.76
N SER A 226 9.33 10.52 -19.70
CA SER A 226 8.66 10.92 -20.95
C SER A 226 7.24 11.43 -20.72
N CYS A 227 6.48 10.83 -19.79
CA CYS A 227 5.14 11.28 -19.41
C CYS A 227 5.15 12.67 -18.79
N LEU A 228 6.14 12.97 -17.91
CA LEU A 228 6.27 14.28 -17.28
C LEU A 228 6.57 15.39 -18.30
N ILE A 229 7.43 15.11 -19.29
CA ILE A 229 7.77 16.11 -20.35
C ILE A 229 6.55 16.47 -21.19
N THR A 230 5.69 15.50 -21.49
CA THR A 230 4.46 15.77 -22.27
C THR A 230 3.44 16.56 -21.49
N ALA A 231 3.36 16.44 -20.17
CA ALA A 231 2.46 17.19 -19.30
C ALA A 231 2.87 18.69 -19.21
N ASP A 232 4.18 19.00 -19.21
CA ASP A 232 4.69 20.38 -19.16
C ASP A 232 4.51 21.14 -20.47
N VAL A 233 4.35 20.46 -21.60
CA VAL A 233 4.14 21.08 -22.93
C VAL A 233 2.66 21.42 -23.19
N THR A 234 1.74 20.83 -22.44
CA THR A 234 0.28 20.99 -22.61
C THR A 234 -0.37 21.96 -21.61
N ASN A 235 0.41 22.60 -20.73
CA ASN A 235 0.02 23.70 -19.85
C ASN A 235 0.62 25.03 -20.35
#